data_6cfd03b003a3c0a4a1647766829d87f0
#
_entry.id   6cfd03b003a3c0a4a1647766829d87f0
#
_cell.length_a   1.000
_cell.length_b   1.000
_cell.length_c   1.000
_cell.angle_alpha   90.00
_cell.angle_beta   90.00
_cell.angle_gamma   90.00
#
_symmetry.space_group_name_H-M   'P 1'
#
loop_
_entity.id
_entity.type
_entity.pdbx_description
1 polymer ?
#
loop_
_entity_poly.entity_id
_entity_poly.type
_entity_poly.pdbx_seq_one_letter_code
_entity_poly.pdbx_strand_id
1 'polypeptide(L)'
;MSDTETLIRPVSRATLPQEIVKALTDLIMKRVWKPGDLIPSEKELAIRFQVGRSTIREAVKSLVVLGVLEARAGEGSFVREPTSELLSGGFRWGLLLSEGNLDDFVDVRVLIEVECARRAAANRTNDLVAQLGATIEEMRSEPMDHGAFMESDTRFHLAIAHAARNPIFETVGSTIQSIVRIWYPKTYYIPETKGRTVAEHRAIADGVAAGDMDAAGQAMRAHLVAAGQRLRTLLPARETGG
;
A
#
# COMPACT_ATOMS: atom_id res chain seq x y z
N MET A 1 -46.08 12.62 25.63
CA MET A 1 -45.90 12.13 24.26
C MET A 1 -44.59 11.33 24.27
N SER A 2 -44.67 10.07 23.93
CA SER A 2 -43.81 8.97 24.38
C SER A 2 -42.45 8.95 23.64
N ASP A 3 -41.37 8.71 24.42
CA ASP A 3 -39.99 8.53 24.01
C ASP A 3 -39.74 7.34 23.01
N THR A 4 -40.79 6.70 22.57
CA THR A 4 -40.71 5.48 21.72
C THR A 4 -40.44 5.80 20.23
N GLU A 5 -40.74 7.00 19.77
CA GLU A 5 -40.48 7.41 18.36
C GLU A 5 -38.99 7.61 18.04
N THR A 6 -38.16 7.91 19.03
CA THR A 6 -36.73 8.17 18.89
C THR A 6 -35.89 6.86 18.79
N LEU A 7 -36.47 5.72 19.13
CA LEU A 7 -35.79 4.42 19.16
C LEU A 7 -35.93 3.61 17.86
N ILE A 8 -36.87 3.96 16.98
CA ILE A 8 -37.09 3.29 15.70
C ILE A 8 -36.15 3.90 14.67
N ARG A 9 -34.98 3.29 14.44
CA ARG A 9 -34.10 3.68 13.35
C ARG A 9 -34.51 2.97 12.08
N PRO A 10 -34.55 3.66 10.89
CA PRO A 10 -34.77 2.99 9.61
C PRO A 10 -33.71 1.92 9.41
N VAL A 11 -34.13 0.70 9.14
CA VAL A 11 -33.20 -0.38 8.74
C VAL A 11 -32.80 -0.10 7.30
N SER A 12 -31.52 0.17 7.06
CA SER A 12 -30.97 0.27 5.71
C SER A 12 -31.13 -1.10 5.05
N ARG A 13 -32.07 -1.23 4.11
CA ARG A 13 -32.13 -2.40 3.21
C ARG A 13 -31.02 -2.21 2.20
N ALA A 14 -30.18 -3.23 2.03
CA ALA A 14 -29.23 -3.26 0.92
C ALA A 14 -29.97 -2.94 -0.39
N THR A 15 -29.44 -2.02 -1.17
CA THR A 15 -30.03 -1.73 -2.48
C THR A 15 -29.72 -2.88 -3.43
N LEU A 16 -30.56 -3.05 -4.43
CA LEU A 16 -30.36 -4.12 -5.43
C LEU A 16 -28.94 -4.08 -6.06
N PRO A 17 -28.35 -2.91 -6.40
CA PRO A 17 -26.95 -2.85 -6.82
C PRO A 17 -25.96 -3.40 -5.77
N GLN A 18 -26.18 -3.13 -4.48
CA GLN A 18 -25.29 -3.65 -3.41
C GLN A 18 -25.38 -5.17 -3.29
N GLU A 19 -26.55 -5.77 -3.48
CA GLU A 19 -26.71 -7.23 -3.51
C GLU A 19 -25.99 -7.84 -4.71
N ILE A 20 -26.04 -7.20 -5.88
CA ILE A 20 -25.29 -7.63 -7.07
C ILE A 20 -23.78 -7.50 -6.85
N VAL A 21 -23.30 -6.40 -6.26
CA VAL A 21 -21.88 -6.24 -5.87
C VAL A 21 -21.42 -7.40 -5.00
N LYS A 22 -22.21 -7.74 -3.97
CA LYS A 22 -21.90 -8.87 -3.08
C LYS A 22 -21.87 -10.19 -3.86
N ALA A 23 -22.88 -10.46 -4.68
CA ALA A 23 -22.95 -11.70 -5.46
C ALA A 23 -21.79 -11.86 -6.44
N LEU A 24 -21.40 -10.78 -7.14
CA LEU A 24 -20.24 -10.78 -8.05
C LEU A 24 -18.92 -10.98 -7.27
N THR A 25 -18.78 -10.32 -6.13
CA THR A 25 -17.61 -10.49 -5.25
C THR A 25 -17.51 -11.93 -4.73
N ASP A 26 -18.62 -12.54 -4.32
CA ASP A 26 -18.66 -13.94 -3.87
C ASP A 26 -18.23 -14.92 -4.97
N LEU A 27 -18.60 -14.66 -6.24
CA LEU A 27 -18.17 -15.48 -7.38
C LEU A 27 -16.66 -15.37 -7.62
N ILE A 28 -16.08 -14.16 -7.50
CA ILE A 28 -14.64 -13.93 -7.61
C ILE A 28 -13.90 -14.62 -6.44
N MET A 29 -14.39 -14.48 -5.21
CA MET A 29 -13.80 -15.12 -4.03
C MET A 29 -13.83 -16.66 -4.12
N LYS A 30 -14.88 -17.21 -4.70
CA LYS A 30 -15.00 -18.66 -5.02
C LYS A 30 -14.16 -19.09 -6.23
N ARG A 31 -13.39 -18.16 -6.82
CA ARG A 31 -12.56 -18.39 -8.01
C ARG A 31 -13.32 -18.90 -9.24
N VAL A 32 -14.61 -18.55 -9.37
CA VAL A 32 -15.37 -18.77 -10.60
C VAL A 32 -14.77 -17.93 -11.73
N TRP A 33 -14.32 -16.73 -11.38
CA TRP A 33 -13.45 -15.89 -12.21
C TRP A 33 -12.17 -15.60 -11.46
N LYS A 34 -11.04 -15.79 -12.13
CA LYS A 34 -9.70 -15.54 -11.60
C LYS A 34 -9.24 -14.14 -12.00
N PRO A 35 -8.23 -13.57 -11.33
CA PRO A 35 -7.55 -12.39 -11.83
C PRO A 35 -7.16 -12.54 -13.30
N GLY A 36 -7.44 -11.51 -14.11
CA GLY A 36 -7.25 -11.49 -15.55
C GLY A 36 -8.44 -12.01 -16.37
N ASP A 37 -9.40 -12.69 -15.77
CA ASP A 37 -10.56 -13.21 -16.49
C ASP A 37 -11.55 -12.12 -16.88
N LEU A 38 -12.10 -12.21 -18.09
CA LEU A 38 -13.22 -11.41 -18.55
C LEU A 38 -14.51 -11.93 -17.90
N ILE A 39 -15.25 -11.05 -17.21
CA ILE A 39 -16.56 -11.38 -16.68
C ILE A 39 -17.63 -11.27 -17.78
N PRO A 40 -18.80 -11.94 -17.64
CA PRO A 40 -19.89 -11.82 -18.60
C PRO A 40 -20.33 -10.36 -18.78
N SER A 41 -20.79 -10.01 -19.99
CA SER A 41 -21.24 -8.67 -20.33
C SER A 41 -22.39 -8.19 -19.42
N GLU A 42 -22.54 -6.86 -19.26
CA GLU A 42 -23.67 -6.28 -18.52
C GLU A 42 -25.04 -6.84 -18.98
N LYS A 43 -25.17 -7.12 -20.28
CA LYS A 43 -26.39 -7.71 -20.85
C LYS A 43 -26.61 -9.12 -20.34
N GLU A 44 -25.59 -9.95 -20.34
CA GLU A 44 -25.68 -11.34 -19.88
C GLU A 44 -25.88 -11.39 -18.36
N LEU A 45 -25.18 -10.56 -17.59
CA LEU A 45 -25.38 -10.47 -16.15
C LEU A 45 -26.81 -10.02 -15.80
N ALA A 46 -27.38 -9.06 -16.54
CA ALA A 46 -28.76 -8.61 -16.34
C ALA A 46 -29.77 -9.74 -16.55
N ILE A 47 -29.55 -10.58 -17.57
CA ILE A 47 -30.39 -11.75 -17.82
C ILE A 47 -30.24 -12.80 -16.71
N ARG A 48 -28.99 -13.11 -16.31
CA ARG A 48 -28.71 -14.16 -15.31
C ARG A 48 -29.20 -13.78 -13.91
N PHE A 49 -29.03 -12.50 -13.51
CA PHE A 49 -29.51 -11.98 -12.22
C PHE A 49 -30.99 -11.55 -12.26
N GLN A 50 -31.62 -11.54 -13.40
CA GLN A 50 -33.02 -11.11 -13.60
C GLN A 50 -33.26 -9.67 -13.10
N VAL A 51 -32.35 -8.77 -13.40
CA VAL A 51 -32.37 -7.35 -12.98
C VAL A 51 -32.18 -6.44 -14.19
N GLY A 52 -32.48 -5.14 -13.98
CA GLY A 52 -32.25 -4.12 -15.01
C GLY A 52 -30.77 -3.93 -15.34
N ARG A 53 -30.45 -3.63 -16.62
CA ARG A 53 -29.09 -3.31 -17.05
C ARG A 53 -28.46 -2.14 -16.27
N SER A 54 -29.28 -1.15 -15.88
CA SER A 54 -28.82 -0.01 -15.07
C SER A 54 -28.28 -0.46 -13.73
N THR A 55 -28.95 -1.42 -13.07
CA THR A 55 -28.53 -2.01 -11.79
C THR A 55 -27.18 -2.74 -11.91
N ILE A 56 -27.03 -3.56 -12.97
CA ILE A 56 -25.74 -4.25 -13.24
C ILE A 56 -24.63 -3.23 -13.51
N ARG A 57 -24.91 -2.21 -14.32
CA ARG A 57 -23.92 -1.19 -14.65
C ARG A 57 -23.46 -0.43 -13.41
N GLU A 58 -24.36 -0.12 -12.50
CA GLU A 58 -24.05 0.53 -11.24
C GLU A 58 -23.18 -0.38 -10.36
N ALA A 59 -23.53 -1.66 -10.23
CA ALA A 59 -22.76 -2.65 -9.49
C ALA A 59 -21.35 -2.85 -10.09
N VAL A 60 -21.24 -2.98 -11.41
CA VAL A 60 -19.94 -3.12 -12.11
C VAL A 60 -19.10 -1.86 -11.92
N LYS A 61 -19.67 -0.66 -12.07
CA LYS A 61 -18.96 0.60 -11.79
C LYS A 61 -18.47 0.66 -10.35
N SER A 62 -19.27 0.25 -9.38
CA SER A 62 -18.84 0.18 -7.98
C SER A 62 -17.65 -0.76 -7.80
N LEU A 63 -17.66 -1.95 -8.42
CA LEU A 63 -16.54 -2.89 -8.38
C LEU A 63 -15.28 -2.35 -9.09
N VAL A 64 -15.45 -1.55 -10.15
CA VAL A 64 -14.34 -0.87 -10.81
C VAL A 64 -13.73 0.22 -9.90
N VAL A 65 -14.57 1.01 -9.23
CA VAL A 65 -14.12 2.03 -8.26
C VAL A 65 -13.42 1.37 -7.07
N LEU A 66 -13.94 0.24 -6.58
CA LEU A 66 -13.31 -0.57 -5.54
C LEU A 66 -12.06 -1.32 -6.03
N GLY A 67 -11.79 -1.28 -7.34
CA GLY A 67 -10.63 -1.93 -7.94
C GLY A 67 -10.69 -3.45 -8.02
N VAL A 68 -11.84 -4.03 -7.78
CA VAL A 68 -12.07 -5.48 -7.98
C VAL A 68 -12.13 -5.83 -9.45
N LEU A 69 -12.69 -4.91 -10.27
CA LEU A 69 -12.77 -5.04 -11.72
C LEU A 69 -11.98 -3.92 -12.41
N GLU A 70 -11.56 -4.19 -13.63
CA GLU A 70 -10.98 -3.23 -14.57
C GLU A 70 -11.86 -3.17 -15.81
N ALA A 71 -12.34 -1.97 -16.18
CA ALA A 71 -13.07 -1.78 -17.42
C ALA A 71 -12.08 -1.42 -18.54
N ARG A 72 -12.07 -2.24 -19.61
CA ARG A 72 -11.30 -1.98 -20.83
C ARG A 72 -12.24 -1.58 -21.94
N ALA A 73 -12.00 -0.41 -22.54
CA ALA A 73 -12.88 0.15 -23.57
C ALA A 73 -12.99 -0.81 -24.76
N GLY A 74 -14.22 -1.19 -25.10
CA GLY A 74 -14.49 -2.12 -26.22
C GLY A 74 -14.26 -3.61 -25.91
N GLU A 75 -13.59 -3.95 -24.83
CA GLU A 75 -13.23 -5.33 -24.49
C GLU A 75 -14.12 -5.93 -23.39
N GLY A 76 -14.58 -5.08 -22.45
CA GLY A 76 -15.42 -5.50 -21.33
C GLY A 76 -14.81 -5.22 -19.97
N SER A 77 -15.27 -5.97 -18.94
CA SER A 77 -14.79 -5.85 -17.58
C SER A 77 -14.03 -7.12 -17.17
N PHE A 78 -12.83 -6.93 -16.64
CA PHE A 78 -11.93 -8.00 -16.24
C PHE A 78 -11.75 -8.00 -14.72
N VAL A 79 -11.58 -9.20 -14.13
CA VAL A 79 -11.16 -9.29 -12.74
C VAL A 79 -9.74 -8.75 -12.63
N ARG A 80 -9.54 -7.73 -11.78
CA ARG A 80 -8.23 -7.10 -11.64
C ARG A 80 -7.29 -7.99 -10.85
N GLU A 81 -6.01 -7.99 -11.26
CA GLU A 81 -4.94 -8.50 -10.42
C GLU A 81 -4.88 -7.65 -9.13
N PRO A 82 -4.75 -8.29 -7.94
CA PRO A 82 -4.61 -7.53 -6.71
C PRO A 82 -3.30 -6.72 -6.76
N THR A 83 -3.44 -5.42 -6.99
CA THR A 83 -2.30 -4.50 -6.96
C THR A 83 -2.39 -3.61 -5.73
N SER A 84 -1.23 -3.28 -5.18
CA SER A 84 -1.10 -2.37 -4.04
C SER A 84 -1.67 -0.97 -4.27
N GLU A 85 -1.76 -0.52 -5.52
CA GLU A 85 -2.28 0.80 -5.87
C GLU A 85 -3.73 1.01 -5.45
N LEU A 86 -4.53 -0.05 -5.41
CA LEU A 86 -5.93 0.01 -5.01
C LEU A 86 -6.13 0.17 -3.51
N LEU A 87 -5.33 -0.55 -2.73
CA LEU A 87 -5.32 -0.40 -1.27
C LEU A 87 -4.76 0.96 -0.88
N SER A 88 -3.78 1.48 -1.64
CA SER A 88 -3.14 2.77 -1.36
C SER A 88 -4.07 3.96 -1.52
N GLY A 89 -5.05 3.92 -2.44
CA GLY A 89 -5.97 5.04 -2.70
C GLY A 89 -6.82 5.42 -1.48
N GLY A 90 -7.54 4.47 -0.92
CA GLY A 90 -8.38 4.69 0.27
C GLY A 90 -7.57 4.96 1.54
N PHE A 91 -6.47 4.23 1.72
CA PHE A 91 -5.55 4.42 2.86
C PHE A 91 -4.86 5.79 2.81
N ARG A 92 -4.47 6.22 1.61
CA ARG A 92 -3.85 7.52 1.35
C ARG A 92 -4.77 8.68 1.73
N TRP A 93 -6.05 8.62 1.35
CA TRP A 93 -7.04 9.62 1.73
C TRP A 93 -7.31 9.61 3.23
N GLY A 94 -7.42 8.44 3.87
CA GLY A 94 -7.56 8.32 5.31
C GLY A 94 -6.41 8.99 6.07
N LEU A 95 -5.16 8.80 5.62
CA LEU A 95 -3.98 9.41 6.22
C LEU A 95 -3.84 10.90 5.91
N LEU A 96 -4.23 11.35 4.72
CA LEU A 96 -4.21 12.78 4.36
C LEU A 96 -5.28 13.60 5.09
N LEU A 97 -6.43 12.97 5.40
CA LEU A 97 -7.54 13.61 6.11
C LEU A 97 -7.43 13.46 7.63
N SER A 98 -6.69 12.49 8.14
CA SER A 98 -6.39 12.38 9.56
C SER A 98 -5.28 13.35 9.92
N GLU A 99 -5.66 14.52 10.43
CA GLU A 99 -4.73 15.50 10.94
C GLU A 99 -3.80 14.87 12.00
N GLY A 100 -2.60 14.51 11.58
CA GLY A 100 -1.49 14.32 12.52
C GLY A 100 -1.06 12.90 12.89
N ASN A 101 -1.30 11.86 12.08
CA ASN A 101 -0.88 10.49 12.43
C ASN A 101 0.45 10.07 11.78
N LEU A 102 1.45 10.98 11.73
CA LEU A 102 2.79 10.59 11.31
C LEU A 102 3.37 9.50 12.24
N ASP A 103 3.13 9.63 13.54
CA ASP A 103 3.67 8.69 14.53
C ASP A 103 3.02 7.31 14.36
N ASP A 104 1.70 7.26 14.23
CA ASP A 104 0.98 6.02 13.96
C ASP A 104 1.41 5.38 12.64
N PHE A 105 1.70 6.20 11.61
CA PHE A 105 2.23 5.69 10.34
C PHE A 105 3.63 5.12 10.49
N VAL A 106 4.51 5.79 11.23
CA VAL A 106 5.86 5.28 11.54
C VAL A 106 5.77 3.99 12.33
N ASP A 107 4.86 3.87 13.29
CA ASP A 107 4.66 2.65 14.08
C ASP A 107 4.23 1.47 13.19
N VAL A 108 3.29 1.70 12.25
CA VAL A 108 2.88 0.67 11.27
C VAL A 108 4.05 0.28 10.37
N ARG A 109 4.83 1.24 9.88
CA ARG A 109 6.04 0.96 9.10
C ARG A 109 7.02 0.10 9.88
N VAL A 110 7.29 0.47 11.13
CA VAL A 110 8.20 -0.28 12.00
C VAL A 110 7.71 -1.71 12.17
N LEU A 111 6.42 -1.92 12.43
CA LEU A 111 5.87 -3.27 12.60
C LEU A 111 6.05 -4.15 11.35
N ILE A 112 5.75 -3.60 10.18
CA ILE A 112 5.75 -4.34 8.92
C ILE A 112 7.15 -4.46 8.32
N GLU A 113 7.85 -3.34 8.14
CA GLU A 113 9.12 -3.34 7.41
C GLU A 113 10.26 -3.98 8.20
N VAL A 114 10.24 -3.92 9.54
CA VAL A 114 11.19 -4.67 10.38
C VAL A 114 11.01 -6.17 10.20
N GLU A 115 9.77 -6.67 10.20
CA GLU A 115 9.53 -8.09 9.96
C GLU A 115 9.89 -8.49 8.52
N CYS A 116 9.66 -7.63 7.53
CA CYS A 116 10.13 -7.86 6.17
C CYS A 116 11.66 -7.98 6.11
N ALA A 117 12.41 -7.11 6.79
CA ALA A 117 13.88 -7.16 6.82
C ALA A 117 14.40 -8.43 7.50
N ARG A 118 13.79 -8.85 8.62
CA ARG A 118 14.09 -10.12 9.28
C ARG A 118 13.91 -11.31 8.35
N ARG A 119 12.79 -11.37 7.65
CA ARG A 119 12.49 -12.44 6.68
C ARG A 119 13.39 -12.38 5.45
N ALA A 120 13.70 -11.19 4.96
CA ALA A 120 14.64 -11.00 3.86
C ALA A 120 16.03 -11.58 4.21
N ALA A 121 16.50 -11.37 5.44
CA ALA A 121 17.74 -11.98 5.92
C ALA A 121 17.65 -13.51 5.98
N ALA A 122 16.55 -14.07 6.50
CA ALA A 122 16.32 -15.51 6.53
C ALA A 122 16.22 -16.13 5.13
N ASN A 123 15.66 -15.39 4.16
CA ASN A 123 15.47 -15.83 2.78
C ASN A 123 16.54 -15.30 1.81
N ARG A 124 17.68 -14.83 2.32
CA ARG A 124 18.69 -14.14 1.52
C ARG A 124 19.11 -14.97 0.29
N THR A 125 19.30 -14.28 -0.80
CA THR A 125 19.91 -14.80 -2.02
C THR A 125 21.03 -13.84 -2.47
N ASN A 126 21.96 -14.33 -3.28
CA ASN A 126 23.00 -13.46 -3.82
C ASN A 126 22.41 -12.37 -4.72
N ASP A 127 21.33 -12.65 -5.43
CA ASP A 127 20.62 -11.67 -6.28
C ASP A 127 19.99 -10.56 -5.43
N LEU A 128 19.36 -10.89 -4.30
CA LEU A 128 18.84 -9.88 -3.37
C LEU A 128 19.97 -8.99 -2.84
N VAL A 129 21.07 -9.57 -2.39
CA VAL A 129 22.23 -8.81 -1.88
C VAL A 129 22.78 -7.88 -2.95
N ALA A 130 22.92 -8.36 -4.18
CA ALA A 130 23.37 -7.56 -5.31
C ALA A 130 22.38 -6.42 -5.63
N GLN A 131 21.07 -6.70 -5.62
CA GLN A 131 20.00 -5.72 -5.85
C GLN A 131 20.02 -4.62 -4.79
N LEU A 132 20.10 -4.97 -3.50
CA LEU A 132 20.18 -3.99 -2.41
C LEU A 132 21.46 -3.13 -2.53
N GLY A 133 22.58 -3.76 -2.85
CA GLY A 133 23.84 -3.05 -3.10
C GLY A 133 23.72 -2.05 -4.25
N ALA A 134 23.12 -2.45 -5.37
CA ALA A 134 22.93 -1.58 -6.53
C ALA A 134 22.07 -0.35 -6.20
N THR A 135 20.95 -0.52 -5.50
CA THR A 135 20.11 0.63 -5.10
C THR A 135 20.83 1.59 -4.17
N ILE A 136 21.69 1.10 -3.29
CA ILE A 136 22.52 1.94 -2.40
C ILE A 136 23.55 2.72 -3.21
N GLU A 137 24.24 2.08 -4.17
CA GLU A 137 25.22 2.78 -5.02
C GLU A 137 24.53 3.83 -5.92
N GLU A 138 23.34 3.55 -6.41
CA GLU A 138 22.53 4.55 -7.11
C GLU A 138 22.21 5.74 -6.21
N MET A 139 21.74 5.52 -4.96
CA MET A 139 21.50 6.59 -3.99
C MET A 139 22.76 7.41 -3.66
N ARG A 140 23.96 6.82 -3.76
CA ARG A 140 25.24 7.51 -3.54
C ARG A 140 25.71 8.36 -4.72
N SER A 141 25.26 8.03 -5.94
CA SER A 141 25.78 8.67 -7.16
C SER A 141 25.54 10.19 -7.14
N GLU A 142 26.46 10.92 -7.80
CA GLU A 142 26.38 12.37 -8.01
C GLU A 142 26.59 12.71 -9.49
N PRO A 143 25.87 13.67 -10.05
CA PRO A 143 24.70 14.33 -9.45
C PRO A 143 23.48 13.42 -9.47
N MET A 144 22.75 13.35 -8.37
CA MET A 144 21.47 12.65 -8.31
C MET A 144 20.36 13.64 -7.96
N ASP A 145 19.31 13.67 -8.76
CA ASP A 145 18.13 14.45 -8.44
C ASP A 145 17.28 13.78 -7.36
N HIS A 146 16.38 14.55 -6.80
CA HIS A 146 15.48 14.07 -5.74
C HIS A 146 14.59 12.90 -6.20
N GLY A 147 14.08 12.96 -7.43
CA GLY A 147 13.20 11.91 -7.96
C GLY A 147 13.93 10.57 -8.09
N ALA A 148 15.16 10.60 -8.63
CA ALA A 148 15.99 9.40 -8.76
C ALA A 148 16.37 8.79 -7.41
N PHE A 149 16.67 9.64 -6.39
CA PHE A 149 16.92 9.17 -5.03
C PHE A 149 15.71 8.44 -4.45
N MET A 150 14.53 9.06 -4.52
CA MET A 150 13.28 8.48 -4.02
C MET A 150 12.88 7.18 -4.75
N GLU A 151 13.20 7.08 -6.04
CA GLU A 151 12.96 5.87 -6.81
C GLU A 151 13.85 4.72 -6.32
N SER A 152 15.14 4.99 -6.08
CA SER A 152 16.09 3.98 -5.58
C SER A 152 15.77 3.57 -4.15
N ASP A 153 15.39 4.53 -3.28
CA ASP A 153 14.90 4.27 -1.92
C ASP A 153 13.66 3.36 -1.94
N THR A 154 12.68 3.68 -2.77
CA THR A 154 11.47 2.85 -2.95
C THR A 154 11.83 1.43 -3.40
N ARG A 155 12.72 1.28 -4.40
CA ARG A 155 13.13 -0.04 -4.90
C ARG A 155 13.86 -0.86 -3.83
N PHE A 156 14.64 -0.23 -2.97
CA PHE A 156 15.29 -0.88 -1.83
C PHE A 156 14.26 -1.52 -0.89
N HIS A 157 13.29 -0.75 -0.43
CA HIS A 157 12.25 -1.23 0.49
C HIS A 157 11.34 -2.30 -0.15
N LEU A 158 10.99 -2.14 -1.43
CA LEU A 158 10.19 -3.14 -2.16
C LEU A 158 10.95 -4.46 -2.36
N ALA A 159 12.25 -4.42 -2.60
CA ALA A 159 13.08 -5.63 -2.70
C ALA A 159 13.08 -6.42 -1.38
N ILE A 160 13.16 -5.73 -0.24
CA ILE A 160 13.07 -6.34 1.08
C ILE A 160 11.68 -6.93 1.33
N ALA A 161 10.61 -6.20 0.98
CA ALA A 161 9.24 -6.69 1.14
C ALA A 161 8.97 -7.94 0.28
N HIS A 162 9.45 -7.97 -0.96
CA HIS A 162 9.38 -9.13 -1.85
C HIS A 162 10.15 -10.34 -1.29
N ALA A 163 11.36 -10.11 -0.77
CA ALA A 163 12.20 -11.16 -0.18
C ALA A 163 11.61 -11.76 1.12
N ALA A 164 10.63 -11.10 1.74
CA ALA A 164 9.89 -11.66 2.87
C ALA A 164 9.04 -12.89 2.50
N ARG A 165 8.87 -13.20 1.20
CA ARG A 165 8.13 -14.34 0.64
C ARG A 165 6.70 -14.46 1.19
N ASN A 166 6.05 -13.32 1.35
CA ASN A 166 4.65 -13.25 1.75
C ASN A 166 3.94 -12.19 0.90
N PRO A 167 3.01 -12.59 0.01
CA PRO A 167 2.32 -11.65 -0.89
C PRO A 167 1.58 -10.52 -0.16
N ILE A 168 1.14 -10.76 1.08
CA ILE A 168 0.47 -9.72 1.88
C ILE A 168 1.48 -8.67 2.32
N PHE A 169 2.69 -9.06 2.79
CA PHE A 169 3.75 -8.10 3.11
C PHE A 169 4.18 -7.30 1.89
N GLU A 170 4.28 -7.91 0.73
CA GLU A 170 4.60 -7.23 -0.52
C GLU A 170 3.53 -6.17 -0.86
N THR A 171 2.25 -6.53 -0.78
CA THR A 171 1.12 -5.61 -1.00
C THR A 171 1.11 -4.46 0.01
N VAL A 172 1.27 -4.75 1.30
CA VAL A 172 1.29 -3.73 2.35
C VAL A 172 2.53 -2.84 2.21
N GLY A 173 3.71 -3.42 1.97
CA GLY A 173 4.96 -2.70 1.74
C GLY A 173 4.84 -1.73 0.57
N SER A 174 4.29 -2.17 -0.56
CA SER A 174 4.04 -1.32 -1.72
C SER A 174 3.04 -0.17 -1.40
N THR A 175 2.01 -0.44 -0.60
CA THR A 175 1.08 0.58 -0.11
C THR A 175 1.81 1.61 0.76
N ILE A 176 2.65 1.16 1.70
CA ILE A 176 3.49 2.03 2.53
C ILE A 176 4.36 2.93 1.65
N GLN A 177 5.07 2.36 0.66
CA GLN A 177 5.95 3.14 -0.22
C GLN A 177 5.20 4.18 -1.04
N SER A 178 3.95 3.93 -1.45
CA SER A 178 3.12 4.91 -2.13
C SER A 178 2.79 6.14 -1.26
N ILE A 179 2.66 5.95 0.05
CA ILE A 179 2.41 7.00 1.04
C ILE A 179 3.71 7.77 1.33
N VAL A 180 4.82 7.04 1.49
CA VAL A 180 6.16 7.61 1.68
C VAL A 180 6.50 8.61 0.58
N ARG A 181 6.22 8.28 -0.67
CA ARG A 181 6.42 9.19 -1.83
C ARG A 181 5.70 10.53 -1.71
N ILE A 182 4.64 10.63 -0.92
CA ILE A 182 3.91 11.89 -0.71
C ILE A 182 4.51 12.72 0.42
N TRP A 183 4.93 12.08 1.51
CA TRP A 183 5.32 12.77 2.72
C TRP A 183 6.82 13.07 2.79
N TYR A 184 7.66 12.14 2.34
CA TYR A 184 9.12 12.23 2.50
C TYR A 184 9.88 13.10 1.49
N PRO A 185 9.34 13.52 0.33
CA PRO A 185 10.06 14.45 -0.55
C PRO A 185 10.61 15.67 0.17
N LYS A 186 9.89 16.15 1.20
CA LYS A 186 10.30 17.32 1.99
C LYS A 186 11.58 17.10 2.80
N THR A 187 11.84 15.87 3.22
CA THR A 187 13.03 15.56 4.06
C THR A 187 14.33 15.59 3.28
N TYR A 188 14.29 15.43 1.95
CA TYR A 188 15.48 15.49 1.11
C TYR A 188 16.23 16.82 1.22
N TYR A 189 15.51 17.91 1.47
CA TYR A 189 16.11 19.25 1.62
C TYR A 189 16.76 19.49 2.97
N ILE A 190 16.69 18.54 3.91
CA ILE A 190 17.42 18.63 5.17
C ILE A 190 18.90 18.31 4.90
N PRO A 191 19.85 19.18 5.29
CA PRO A 191 21.27 18.91 5.13
C PRO A 191 21.65 17.53 5.68
N GLU A 192 22.58 16.85 4.99
CA GLU A 192 23.09 15.51 5.36
C GLU A 192 22.07 14.35 5.34
N THR A 193 20.78 14.57 5.05
CA THR A 193 19.78 13.49 5.02
C THR A 193 20.18 12.37 4.05
N LYS A 194 20.65 12.72 2.86
CA LYS A 194 21.09 11.76 1.84
C LYS A 194 22.16 10.81 2.37
N GLY A 195 23.23 11.36 2.91
CA GLY A 195 24.36 10.57 3.45
C GLY A 195 23.94 9.67 4.60
N ARG A 196 23.11 10.18 5.51
CA ARG A 196 22.57 9.40 6.64
C ARG A 196 21.67 8.26 6.14
N THR A 197 20.75 8.52 5.22
CA THR A 197 19.86 7.51 4.64
C THR A 197 20.65 6.40 3.96
N VAL A 198 21.69 6.76 3.18
CA VAL A 198 22.59 5.78 2.54
C VAL A 198 23.29 4.89 3.56
N ALA A 199 23.81 5.49 4.66
CA ALA A 199 24.45 4.72 5.73
C ALA A 199 23.48 3.79 6.46
N GLU A 200 22.26 4.25 6.73
CA GLU A 200 21.17 3.47 7.33
C GLU A 200 20.80 2.26 6.42
N HIS A 201 20.62 2.49 5.11
CA HIS A 201 20.34 1.42 4.14
C HIS A 201 21.50 0.40 4.06
N ARG A 202 22.76 0.87 4.14
CA ARG A 202 23.90 -0.03 4.16
C ARG A 202 23.86 -0.97 5.37
N ALA A 203 23.56 -0.46 6.56
CA ALA A 203 23.44 -1.30 7.75
C ALA A 203 22.33 -2.36 7.61
N ILE A 204 21.19 -2.02 6.98
CA ILE A 204 20.13 -2.99 6.70
C ILE A 204 20.63 -4.05 5.72
N ALA A 205 21.24 -3.64 4.61
CA ALA A 205 21.75 -4.54 3.59
C ALA A 205 22.84 -5.49 4.14
N ASP A 206 23.71 -5.00 5.02
CA ASP A 206 24.74 -5.80 5.66
C ASP A 206 24.12 -6.89 6.56
N GLY A 207 23.10 -6.57 7.34
CA GLY A 207 22.33 -7.54 8.14
C GLY A 207 21.67 -8.61 7.25
N VAL A 208 21.04 -8.19 6.14
CA VAL A 208 20.45 -9.11 5.16
C VAL A 208 21.54 -10.00 4.52
N ALA A 209 22.66 -9.42 4.11
CA ALA A 209 23.76 -10.14 3.48
C ALA A 209 24.39 -11.18 4.43
N ALA A 210 24.47 -10.86 5.72
CA ALA A 210 24.93 -11.77 6.76
C ALA A 210 23.93 -12.90 7.07
N GLY A 211 22.66 -12.79 6.64
CA GLY A 211 21.57 -13.68 7.05
C GLY A 211 21.16 -13.48 8.51
N ASP A 212 21.57 -12.37 9.13
CA ASP A 212 21.28 -12.05 10.51
C ASP A 212 19.94 -11.30 10.62
N MET A 213 18.90 -12.05 10.99
CA MET A 213 17.54 -11.55 11.13
C MET A 213 17.44 -10.42 12.15
N ASP A 214 18.17 -10.52 13.26
CA ASP A 214 18.08 -9.54 14.34
C ASP A 214 18.81 -8.25 13.97
N ALA A 215 20.00 -8.36 13.38
CA ALA A 215 20.74 -7.21 12.88
C ALA A 215 19.95 -6.47 11.77
N ALA A 216 19.41 -7.18 10.79
CA ALA A 216 18.59 -6.60 9.73
C ALA A 216 17.35 -5.88 10.29
N GLY A 217 16.64 -6.51 11.24
CA GLY A 217 15.47 -5.93 11.88
C GLY A 217 15.80 -4.70 12.72
N GLN A 218 16.89 -4.73 13.49
CA GLN A 218 17.34 -3.59 14.30
C GLN A 218 17.77 -2.41 13.43
N ALA A 219 18.49 -2.66 12.35
CA ALA A 219 18.91 -1.64 11.40
C ALA A 219 17.69 -0.99 10.71
N MET A 220 16.71 -1.80 10.27
CA MET A 220 15.48 -1.28 9.69
C MET A 220 14.70 -0.41 10.68
N ARG A 221 14.55 -0.85 11.94
CA ARG A 221 13.90 -0.06 12.98
C ARG A 221 14.59 1.28 13.19
N ALA A 222 15.92 1.28 13.32
CA ALA A 222 16.71 2.50 13.52
C ALA A 222 16.49 3.48 12.34
N HIS A 223 16.55 2.98 11.11
CA HIS A 223 16.27 3.75 9.90
C HIS A 223 14.89 4.40 9.93
N LEU A 224 13.82 3.62 10.17
CA LEU A 224 12.43 4.10 10.13
C LEU A 224 12.15 5.15 11.22
N VAL A 225 12.68 4.95 12.43
CA VAL A 225 12.54 5.91 13.52
C VAL A 225 13.28 7.21 13.17
N ALA A 226 14.51 7.13 12.66
CA ALA A 226 15.27 8.30 12.25
C ALA A 226 14.61 9.05 11.10
N ALA A 227 14.07 8.34 10.11
CA ALA A 227 13.31 8.94 9.00
C ALA A 227 12.05 9.66 9.50
N GLY A 228 11.29 9.05 10.42
CA GLY A 228 10.13 9.67 11.05
C GLY A 228 10.51 10.94 11.82
N GLN A 229 11.62 10.92 12.58
CA GLN A 229 12.11 12.11 13.27
C GLN A 229 12.47 13.24 12.32
N ARG A 230 13.16 12.94 11.21
CA ARG A 230 13.47 13.93 10.15
C ARG A 230 12.20 14.54 9.58
N LEU A 231 11.16 13.75 9.35
CA LEU A 231 9.90 14.28 8.82
C LEU A 231 9.18 15.18 9.82
N ARG A 232 9.19 14.83 11.12
CA ARG A 232 8.59 15.68 12.18
C ARG A 232 9.17 17.08 12.22
N THR A 233 10.47 17.24 11.97
CA THR A 233 11.10 18.58 11.99
C THR A 233 10.57 19.51 10.89
N LEU A 234 9.91 18.98 9.87
CA LEU A 234 9.37 19.72 8.72
C LEU A 234 7.87 19.98 8.82
N LEU A 235 7.18 19.30 9.70
CA LEU A 235 5.77 19.53 9.92
C LEU A 235 5.58 20.68 10.91
N PRO A 236 4.62 21.60 10.67
CA PRO A 236 4.35 22.67 11.64
C PRO A 236 3.98 22.04 12.99
N ALA A 237 4.51 22.63 14.06
CA ALA A 237 4.10 22.27 15.41
C ALA A 237 2.57 22.35 15.51
N ARG A 238 1.93 21.29 16.02
CA ARG A 238 0.50 21.35 16.31
C ARG A 238 0.25 22.51 17.27
N GLU A 239 -0.58 23.44 16.88
CA GLU A 239 -1.27 24.26 17.87
C GLU A 239 -2.16 23.29 18.67
N THR A 240 -1.75 22.99 19.89
CA THR A 240 -2.59 22.29 20.86
C THR A 240 -3.76 23.21 21.14
N GLY A 241 -4.85 23.06 20.35
CA GLY A 241 -6.12 23.69 20.64
C GLY A 241 -6.60 23.20 22.00
N GLY A 242 -6.69 24.17 22.93
CA GLY A 242 -7.24 23.96 24.26
C GLY A 242 -8.74 23.68 24.25
#